data_431adad1abb095237586d3f3a41b5c3e
#
_entry.id   431adad1abb095237586d3f3a41b5c3e
#
_cell.length_a   1.000
_cell.length_b   1.000
_cell.length_c   1.000
_cell.angle_alpha   90.00
_cell.angle_beta   90.00
_cell.angle_gamma   90.00
#
_symmetry.space_group_name_H-M   'P 1'
#
loop_
_entity.id
_entity.type
_entity.pdbx_description
1 polymer ?
#
loop_
_entity_poly.entity_id
_entity_poly.type
_entity_poly.pdbx_seq_one_letter_code
_entity_poly.pdbx_strand_id
1 'polypeptide(L)'
;MIARRGFFFAVCGALLCGASPSVARAQRAPDLAAFDRYVAKAARDWRVPGMAVAIVKDDSLVFAKGYGVIELGKPEPVNEHTRFAIGSTTKAMTSAALAILVDEGKLQWDERVIDILPDLQLYDSYATHELTVRDLLTHRSGLPDTDLLWIIPQNKLSMDEMIRRLRYVKPESSFRSHWDYQNVVYAIGGLIVERVSGMPWKRFVETRLWDPIGMHESIPLVAELQGQPNVAVPHALVNDTVRRVPVRTTDAIAPAGSVWSSVSDMSKWMRFILDSGRVGNRQLIKPSTFAELLTPEIQAPMAEYPALELAHPLFFSYALGWFVQDYDGQTVWMHTGSIDGMCALIGLEPRKKLGVYVLENLDHAELRHALMYKVFDSYGVTGKTPPRDWSADLKALFASMRQDRVSRRSATVASAQPVPASMPLDRYAGTYTDSTYGTITVTSANGSLSARYGNWDIGELTHATFDRFRSVARDTLEGESVLTFVPDGDGHVRAVQFFGQSFSRGSASTAQ
;
A
#
# COMPACT_ATOMS: atom_id res chain seq x y z
N MET A 1 48.90 42.87 67.70
CA MET A 1 49.08 41.91 68.81
C MET A 1 48.52 40.58 68.34
N ILE A 2 49.41 39.62 68.27
CA ILE A 2 49.26 38.17 68.26
C ILE A 2 48.39 37.54 67.15
N ALA A 3 49.11 36.96 66.12
CA ALA A 3 48.69 36.00 65.12
C ALA A 3 48.40 34.61 65.76
N ARG A 4 47.37 33.94 65.22
CA ARG A 4 47.31 32.49 65.32
C ARG A 4 47.10 31.91 63.90
N ARG A 5 48.13 31.21 63.37
CA ARG A 5 48.12 30.37 62.22
C ARG A 5 47.39 29.04 62.55
N GLY A 6 46.34 28.73 61.80
CA GLY A 6 45.69 27.40 61.77
C GLY A 6 46.16 26.67 60.51
N PHE A 7 46.80 25.51 60.67
CA PHE A 7 47.14 24.55 59.67
C PHE A 7 45.92 23.72 59.28
N PHE A 8 45.52 23.77 58.03
CA PHE A 8 44.56 22.81 57.49
C PHE A 8 45.29 21.71 56.68
N PHE A 9 45.20 20.49 57.18
CA PHE A 9 45.60 19.30 56.42
C PHE A 9 44.52 18.97 55.43
N ALA A 10 44.85 19.04 54.11
CA ALA A 10 44.04 18.53 53.04
C ALA A 10 44.32 17.03 52.81
N VAL A 11 43.37 16.20 53.19
CA VAL A 11 43.37 14.76 52.80
C VAL A 11 42.82 14.61 51.41
N CYS A 12 43.71 14.40 50.40
CA CYS A 12 43.29 13.98 49.04
C CYS A 12 42.89 12.51 49.10
N GLY A 13 41.59 12.26 49.14
CA GLY A 13 41.01 10.94 48.88
C GLY A 13 40.98 10.68 47.34
N ALA A 14 41.83 9.81 46.89
CA ALA A 14 41.80 9.34 45.49
C ALA A 14 40.59 8.39 45.31
N LEU A 15 39.50 8.87 44.71
CA LEU A 15 38.41 8.04 44.20
C LEU A 15 38.89 7.31 42.94
N LEU A 16 39.29 6.07 43.09
CA LEU A 16 39.44 5.12 41.99
C LEU A 16 38.05 4.78 41.44
N CYS A 17 37.62 5.54 40.43
CA CYS A 17 36.52 5.12 39.55
C CYS A 17 36.93 3.88 38.76
N GLY A 18 36.59 2.71 39.27
CA GLY A 18 36.67 1.46 38.55
C GLY A 18 35.70 1.51 37.36
N ALA A 19 36.19 1.92 36.20
CA ALA A 19 35.49 1.69 34.93
C ALA A 19 35.46 0.18 34.69
N SER A 20 34.36 -0.48 35.05
CA SER A 20 34.12 -1.85 34.60
C SER A 20 34.04 -1.80 33.07
N PRO A 21 34.86 -2.56 32.32
CA PRO A 21 34.68 -2.65 30.89
C PRO A 21 33.30 -3.29 30.61
N SER A 22 32.37 -2.51 30.11
CA SER A 22 31.16 -3.06 29.50
C SER A 22 31.63 -3.96 28.36
N VAL A 23 31.68 -5.25 28.60
CA VAL A 23 31.87 -6.25 27.55
C VAL A 23 30.70 -6.09 26.60
N ALA A 24 30.91 -5.33 25.53
CA ALA A 24 29.98 -5.30 24.42
C ALA A 24 29.85 -6.77 23.95
N ARG A 25 28.75 -7.40 24.34
CA ARG A 25 28.45 -8.76 23.92
C ARG A 25 28.37 -8.71 22.39
N ALA A 26 29.42 -9.21 21.74
CA ALA A 26 29.42 -9.31 20.28
C ALA A 26 28.13 -9.99 19.85
N GLN A 27 27.28 -9.25 19.14
CA GLN A 27 25.98 -9.74 18.71
C GLN A 27 26.25 -10.92 17.79
N ARG A 28 25.84 -12.12 18.20
CA ARG A 28 25.99 -13.32 17.41
C ARG A 28 25.28 -13.11 16.06
N ALA A 29 25.97 -13.45 14.97
CA ALA A 29 25.33 -13.45 13.65
C ALA A 29 24.04 -14.27 13.69
N PRO A 30 22.95 -13.80 13.04
CA PRO A 30 21.69 -14.52 13.06
C PRO A 30 21.83 -15.91 12.43
N ASP A 31 21.12 -16.89 12.97
CA ASP A 31 21.04 -18.24 12.40
C ASP A 31 20.09 -18.22 11.18
N LEU A 32 20.65 -17.99 10.00
CA LEU A 32 19.89 -17.96 8.74
C LEU A 32 19.27 -19.32 8.40
N ALA A 33 19.83 -20.43 8.87
CA ALA A 33 19.23 -21.75 8.68
C ALA A 33 17.98 -21.91 9.57
N ALA A 34 17.99 -21.37 10.79
CA ALA A 34 16.80 -21.34 11.62
C ALA A 34 15.75 -20.39 11.05
N PHE A 35 16.15 -19.25 10.50
CA PHE A 35 15.26 -18.33 9.78
C PHE A 35 14.61 -19.00 8.57
N ASP A 36 15.37 -19.71 7.75
CA ASP A 36 14.87 -20.47 6.61
C ASP A 36 13.77 -21.47 7.00
N ARG A 37 14.03 -22.26 8.05
CA ARG A 37 13.02 -23.19 8.59
C ARG A 37 11.78 -22.47 9.11
N TYR A 38 11.95 -21.32 9.73
CA TYR A 38 10.85 -20.48 10.23
C TYR A 38 9.97 -20.00 9.08
N VAL A 39 10.55 -19.42 8.02
CA VAL A 39 9.82 -18.96 6.84
C VAL A 39 9.08 -20.12 6.17
N ALA A 40 9.74 -21.25 5.96
CA ALA A 40 9.11 -22.42 5.35
C ALA A 40 7.92 -22.96 6.16
N LYS A 41 8.00 -22.92 7.50
CA LYS A 41 6.87 -23.27 8.37
C LYS A 41 5.75 -22.23 8.27
N ALA A 42 6.09 -20.96 8.39
CA ALA A 42 5.14 -19.86 8.36
C ALA A 42 4.36 -19.81 7.04
N ALA A 43 5.02 -19.98 5.89
CA ALA A 43 4.36 -20.05 4.58
C ALA A 43 3.26 -21.13 4.54
N ARG A 44 3.56 -22.34 5.07
CA ARG A 44 2.55 -23.41 5.17
C ARG A 44 1.41 -23.05 6.13
N ASP A 45 1.74 -22.51 7.31
CA ASP A 45 0.75 -22.18 8.33
C ASP A 45 -0.24 -21.10 7.83
N TRP A 46 0.25 -20.14 7.03
CA TRP A 46 -0.54 -19.08 6.41
C TRP A 46 -1.17 -19.51 5.07
N ARG A 47 -0.87 -20.72 4.59
CA ARG A 47 -1.37 -21.25 3.31
C ARG A 47 -0.96 -20.41 2.09
N VAL A 48 0.19 -19.75 2.16
CA VAL A 48 0.73 -18.98 1.05
C VAL A 48 1.26 -19.95 -0.03
N PRO A 49 0.71 -19.94 -1.27
CA PRO A 49 1.13 -20.87 -2.31
C PRO A 49 2.58 -20.70 -2.70
N GLY A 50 3.04 -19.46 -2.83
CA GLY A 50 4.40 -19.09 -3.19
C GLY A 50 4.84 -17.78 -2.59
N MET A 51 6.07 -17.69 -2.19
CA MET A 51 6.67 -16.47 -1.66
C MET A 51 8.17 -16.42 -1.91
N ALA A 52 8.73 -15.23 -1.87
CA ALA A 52 10.18 -15.01 -1.90
C ALA A 52 10.59 -13.99 -0.85
N VAL A 53 11.76 -14.19 -0.24
CA VAL A 53 12.32 -13.33 0.80
C VAL A 53 13.76 -13.00 0.49
N ALA A 54 14.17 -11.74 0.63
CA ALA A 54 15.56 -11.32 0.62
C ALA A 54 15.91 -10.52 1.88
N ILE A 55 17.14 -10.68 2.37
CA ILE A 55 17.73 -9.90 3.45
C ILE A 55 19.02 -9.28 2.97
N VAL A 56 19.15 -7.99 3.13
CA VAL A 56 20.37 -7.22 2.88
C VAL A 56 20.94 -6.76 4.22
N LYS A 57 22.26 -6.92 4.38
CA LYS A 57 23.00 -6.47 5.56
C LYS A 57 24.37 -5.93 5.14
N ASP A 58 24.69 -4.70 5.59
CA ASP A 58 25.98 -4.06 5.32
C ASP A 58 26.36 -4.10 3.83
N ASP A 59 25.45 -3.62 2.99
CA ASP A 59 25.59 -3.60 1.52
C ASP A 59 25.75 -4.98 0.85
N SER A 60 25.39 -6.06 1.52
CA SER A 60 25.48 -7.43 0.98
C SER A 60 24.13 -8.12 1.03
N LEU A 61 23.78 -8.85 -0.03
CA LEU A 61 22.65 -9.77 -0.04
C LEU A 61 23.07 -11.01 0.76
N VAL A 62 22.53 -11.15 1.98
CA VAL A 62 22.90 -12.24 2.91
C VAL A 62 21.92 -13.40 2.89
N PHE A 63 20.73 -13.19 2.35
CA PHE A 63 19.71 -14.21 2.19
C PHE A 63 18.81 -13.85 1.01
N ALA A 64 18.56 -14.81 0.10
CA ALA A 64 17.55 -14.73 -0.95
C ALA A 64 17.02 -16.14 -1.23
N LYS A 65 15.71 -16.34 -1.09
CA LYS A 65 15.12 -17.66 -1.31
C LYS A 65 13.64 -17.58 -1.67
N GLY A 66 13.23 -18.45 -2.59
CA GLY A 66 11.85 -18.74 -2.90
C GLY A 66 11.30 -19.94 -2.12
N TYR A 67 10.00 -19.97 -1.90
CA TYR A 67 9.24 -21.02 -1.22
C TYR A 67 7.97 -21.30 -1.97
N GLY A 68 7.55 -22.56 -2.00
CA GLY A 68 6.30 -22.98 -2.64
C GLY A 68 6.35 -22.89 -4.15
N VAL A 69 5.23 -22.56 -4.77
CA VAL A 69 5.02 -22.68 -6.22
C VAL A 69 4.53 -21.36 -6.82
N ILE A 70 4.86 -21.16 -8.10
CA ILE A 70 4.41 -19.99 -8.89
C ILE A 70 2.89 -19.97 -9.00
N GLU A 71 2.28 -21.14 -9.23
CA GLU A 71 0.82 -21.32 -9.34
C GLU A 71 0.41 -22.57 -8.56
N LEU A 72 -0.60 -22.44 -7.72
CA LEU A 72 -1.14 -23.58 -6.95
C LEU A 72 -1.62 -24.70 -7.89
N GLY A 73 -1.17 -25.92 -7.63
CA GLY A 73 -1.46 -27.09 -8.48
C GLY A 73 -0.52 -27.27 -9.67
N LYS A 74 0.50 -26.40 -9.81
CA LYS A 74 1.57 -26.55 -10.80
C LYS A 74 2.89 -26.87 -10.11
N PRO A 75 3.85 -27.53 -10.77
CA PRO A 75 5.11 -27.95 -10.14
C PRO A 75 6.19 -26.86 -10.09
N GLU A 76 6.05 -25.78 -10.86
CA GLU A 76 7.08 -24.75 -11.02
C GLU A 76 7.35 -24.04 -9.70
N PRO A 77 8.58 -24.15 -9.13
CA PRO A 77 8.87 -23.57 -7.84
C PRO A 77 9.12 -22.06 -7.94
N VAL A 78 8.78 -21.34 -6.89
CA VAL A 78 9.24 -19.97 -6.69
C VAL A 78 10.74 -19.98 -6.37
N ASN A 79 11.48 -19.05 -6.97
CA ASN A 79 12.89 -18.79 -6.66
C ASN A 79 13.15 -17.29 -6.48
N GLU A 80 14.38 -16.89 -6.23
CA GLU A 80 14.77 -15.49 -6.00
C GLU A 80 14.56 -14.56 -7.19
N HIS A 81 14.40 -15.12 -8.39
CA HIS A 81 14.17 -14.42 -9.65
C HIS A 81 12.69 -14.44 -10.07
N THR A 82 11.81 -15.05 -9.30
CA THR A 82 10.38 -15.07 -9.60
C THR A 82 9.80 -13.65 -9.40
N ARG A 83 9.12 -13.17 -10.43
CA ARG A 83 8.50 -11.83 -10.42
C ARG A 83 7.12 -11.90 -9.80
N PHE A 84 6.86 -10.96 -8.89
CA PHE A 84 5.57 -10.73 -8.25
C PHE A 84 5.16 -9.27 -8.46
N ALA A 85 3.86 -8.97 -8.42
CA ALA A 85 3.43 -7.60 -8.30
C ALA A 85 3.92 -7.02 -6.97
N ILE A 86 4.64 -5.90 -7.03
CA ILE A 86 5.14 -5.23 -5.82
C ILE A 86 4.17 -4.17 -5.30
N GLY A 87 3.08 -3.91 -6.04
CA GLY A 87 2.03 -2.98 -5.64
C GLY A 87 2.59 -1.63 -5.23
N SER A 88 2.08 -1.09 -4.15
CA SER A 88 2.41 0.26 -3.67
C SER A 88 3.86 0.48 -3.24
N THR A 89 4.71 -0.57 -3.12
CA THR A 89 6.15 -0.33 -2.97
C THR A 89 6.78 0.33 -4.21
N THR A 90 6.05 0.36 -5.35
CA THR A 90 6.35 1.17 -6.54
C THR A 90 6.45 2.66 -6.23
N LYS A 91 5.67 3.15 -5.27
CA LYS A 91 5.61 4.58 -4.91
C LYS A 91 6.99 5.17 -4.59
N ALA A 92 7.80 4.45 -3.87
CA ALA A 92 9.16 4.85 -3.55
C ALA A 92 10.05 5.04 -4.80
N MET A 93 9.79 4.29 -5.88
CA MET A 93 10.52 4.44 -7.15
C MET A 93 10.08 5.70 -7.89
N THR A 94 8.79 6.04 -7.85
CA THR A 94 8.27 7.30 -8.41
C THR A 94 8.83 8.52 -7.67
N SER A 95 8.88 8.47 -6.33
CA SER A 95 9.52 9.54 -5.54
C SER A 95 11.00 9.67 -5.85
N ALA A 96 11.73 8.57 -6.01
CA ALA A 96 13.13 8.58 -6.40
C ALA A 96 13.34 9.16 -7.82
N ALA A 97 12.42 8.88 -8.76
CA ALA A 97 12.45 9.48 -10.09
C ALA A 97 12.28 11.00 -10.03
N LEU A 98 11.34 11.48 -9.21
CA LEU A 98 11.16 12.92 -8.96
C LEU A 98 12.39 13.54 -8.26
N ALA A 99 12.99 12.83 -7.30
CA ALA A 99 14.21 13.26 -6.62
C ALA A 99 15.39 13.48 -7.59
N ILE A 100 15.51 12.64 -8.61
CA ILE A 100 16.53 12.84 -9.67
C ILE A 100 16.26 14.16 -10.41
N LEU A 101 15.00 14.48 -10.71
CA LEU A 101 14.66 15.76 -11.37
C LEU A 101 14.87 16.98 -10.47
N VAL A 102 14.64 16.82 -9.16
CA VAL A 102 14.97 17.86 -8.17
C VAL A 102 16.48 18.09 -8.12
N ASP A 103 17.28 17.05 -8.11
CA ASP A 103 18.75 17.15 -8.14
C ASP A 103 19.31 17.78 -9.41
N GLU A 104 18.60 17.62 -10.52
CA GLU A 104 18.92 18.27 -11.79
C GLU A 104 18.48 19.74 -11.85
N GLY A 105 17.81 20.24 -10.81
CA GLY A 105 17.27 21.60 -10.75
C GLY A 105 16.10 21.85 -11.71
N LYS A 106 15.44 20.78 -12.19
CA LYS A 106 14.31 20.85 -13.12
C LYS A 106 12.97 20.87 -12.41
N LEU A 107 12.94 20.57 -11.12
CA LEU A 107 11.76 20.46 -10.28
C LEU A 107 12.10 20.89 -8.85
N GLN A 108 11.09 21.39 -8.12
CA GLN A 108 11.16 21.60 -6.68
C GLN A 108 10.05 20.81 -5.98
N TRP A 109 10.30 20.28 -4.77
CA TRP A 109 9.28 19.54 -4.02
C TRP A 109 8.04 20.38 -3.72
N ASP A 110 8.24 21.67 -3.46
CA ASP A 110 7.17 22.60 -3.11
C ASP A 110 6.69 23.42 -4.32
N GLU A 111 7.06 23.01 -5.54
CA GLU A 111 6.53 23.57 -6.78
C GLU A 111 5.04 23.19 -6.91
N ARG A 112 4.20 24.15 -7.28
CA ARG A 112 2.77 23.94 -7.41
C ARG A 112 2.48 23.07 -8.63
N VAL A 113 1.63 22.07 -8.43
CA VAL A 113 1.28 21.13 -9.50
C VAL A 113 0.62 21.86 -10.68
N ILE A 114 -0.18 22.89 -10.43
CA ILE A 114 -0.85 23.66 -11.47
C ILE A 114 0.11 24.43 -12.40
N ASP A 115 1.32 24.75 -11.93
CA ASP A 115 2.34 25.41 -12.76
C ASP A 115 2.97 24.40 -13.76
N ILE A 116 2.92 23.10 -13.45
CA ILE A 116 3.43 22.00 -14.29
C ILE A 116 2.30 21.38 -15.15
N LEU A 117 1.13 21.20 -14.54
CA LEU A 117 -0.08 20.60 -15.12
C LEU A 117 -1.26 21.59 -15.03
N PRO A 118 -1.32 22.62 -15.90
CA PRO A 118 -2.30 23.71 -15.77
C PRO A 118 -3.76 23.29 -15.91
N ASP A 119 -4.02 22.11 -16.48
CA ASP A 119 -5.37 21.56 -16.62
C ASP A 119 -5.88 20.82 -15.37
N LEU A 120 -5.01 20.64 -14.36
CA LEU A 120 -5.41 20.01 -13.10
C LEU A 120 -6.40 20.93 -12.36
N GLN A 121 -7.53 20.36 -11.98
CA GLN A 121 -8.52 21.02 -11.17
C GLN A 121 -9.08 20.07 -10.13
N LEU A 122 -9.05 20.48 -8.87
CA LEU A 122 -9.74 19.81 -7.76
C LEU A 122 -11.08 20.52 -7.49
N TYR A 123 -11.94 19.90 -6.69
CA TYR A 123 -13.19 20.49 -6.26
C TYR A 123 -12.99 21.81 -5.49
N ASP A 124 -12.01 21.82 -4.61
CA ASP A 124 -11.61 23.01 -3.86
C ASP A 124 -10.59 23.84 -4.68
N SER A 125 -10.93 25.09 -4.94
CA SER A 125 -10.07 26.01 -5.70
C SER A 125 -8.79 26.37 -4.95
N TYR A 126 -8.82 26.48 -3.62
CA TYR A 126 -7.62 26.73 -2.82
C TYR A 126 -6.67 25.53 -2.91
N ALA A 127 -7.15 24.31 -2.69
CA ALA A 127 -6.35 23.12 -2.85
C ALA A 127 -5.80 22.99 -4.28
N THR A 128 -6.56 23.35 -5.32
CA THR A 128 -6.10 23.37 -6.71
C THR A 128 -4.85 24.24 -6.89
N HIS A 129 -4.86 25.46 -6.32
CA HIS A 129 -3.76 26.41 -6.50
C HIS A 129 -2.55 26.14 -5.61
N GLU A 130 -2.77 25.52 -4.44
CA GLU A 130 -1.74 25.34 -3.43
C GLU A 130 -1.14 23.90 -3.40
N LEU A 131 -1.72 22.96 -4.15
CA LEU A 131 -1.24 21.59 -4.22
C LEU A 131 0.17 21.55 -4.79
N THR A 132 1.12 21.01 -4.02
CA THR A 132 2.52 20.88 -4.42
C THR A 132 2.87 19.46 -4.83
N VAL A 133 4.01 19.25 -5.46
CA VAL A 133 4.56 17.92 -5.77
C VAL A 133 4.69 17.07 -4.50
N ARG A 134 5.14 17.68 -3.40
CA ARG A 134 5.23 17.05 -2.07
C ARG A 134 3.87 16.57 -1.58
N ASP A 135 2.81 17.36 -1.74
CA ASP A 135 1.46 17.01 -1.28
C ASP A 135 0.89 15.78 -2.02
N LEU A 136 1.21 15.64 -3.33
CA LEU A 136 0.81 14.46 -4.10
C LEU A 136 1.37 13.17 -3.50
N LEU A 137 2.62 13.23 -3.02
CA LEU A 137 3.38 12.05 -2.56
C LEU A 137 3.14 11.72 -1.08
N THR A 138 2.43 12.59 -0.36
CA THR A 138 2.25 12.46 1.10
C THR A 138 0.81 12.19 1.50
N HIS A 139 -0.11 11.97 0.54
CA HIS A 139 -1.50 11.61 0.81
C HIS A 139 -2.25 12.63 1.70
N ARG A 140 -1.97 13.93 1.52
CA ARG A 140 -2.59 15.00 2.33
C ARG A 140 -3.40 15.99 1.50
N SER A 141 -3.91 15.55 0.36
CA SER A 141 -4.75 16.37 -0.52
C SER A 141 -6.12 16.72 0.05
N GLY A 142 -6.60 15.99 1.07
CA GLY A 142 -7.95 16.09 1.63
C GLY A 142 -9.02 15.34 0.82
N LEU A 143 -8.65 14.72 -0.31
CA LEU A 143 -9.59 13.91 -1.09
C LEU A 143 -9.80 12.53 -0.47
N PRO A 144 -11.01 11.95 -0.54
CA PRO A 144 -11.28 10.57 -0.16
C PRO A 144 -10.63 9.58 -1.11
N ASP A 145 -10.67 8.29 -0.76
CA ASP A 145 -10.30 7.21 -1.66
C ASP A 145 -11.07 7.29 -2.99
N THR A 146 -10.35 7.29 -4.10
CA THR A 146 -10.89 7.35 -5.46
C THR A 146 -10.60 6.09 -6.28
N ASP A 147 -10.23 5.00 -5.66
CA ASP A 147 -9.78 3.78 -6.34
C ASP A 147 -10.88 3.15 -7.20
N LEU A 148 -12.16 3.43 -6.94
CA LEU A 148 -13.25 3.02 -7.82
C LEU A 148 -13.08 3.51 -9.28
N LEU A 149 -12.26 4.55 -9.51
CA LEU A 149 -11.95 5.04 -10.87
C LEU A 149 -11.12 4.05 -11.71
N TRP A 150 -10.30 3.19 -11.08
CA TRP A 150 -9.41 2.28 -11.78
C TRP A 150 -9.61 0.80 -11.42
N ILE A 151 -10.23 0.52 -10.26
CA ILE A 151 -10.35 -0.85 -9.74
C ILE A 151 -11.29 -1.72 -10.58
N ILE A 152 -12.22 -1.13 -11.34
CA ILE A 152 -13.15 -1.87 -12.19
C ILE A 152 -12.54 -2.07 -13.58
N PRO A 153 -12.05 -3.29 -13.90
CA PRO A 153 -11.31 -3.54 -15.15
C PRO A 153 -12.11 -3.24 -16.44
N GLN A 154 -13.44 -3.31 -16.35
CA GLN A 154 -14.34 -3.05 -17.47
C GLN A 154 -14.53 -1.55 -17.74
N ASN A 155 -14.23 -0.69 -16.76
CA ASN A 155 -14.36 0.77 -16.87
C ASN A 155 -13.00 1.42 -17.11
N LYS A 156 -12.32 1.04 -18.20
CA LYS A 156 -10.95 1.49 -18.52
C LYS A 156 -10.89 3.00 -18.72
N LEU A 157 -10.62 3.73 -17.65
CA LEU A 157 -10.32 5.15 -17.71
C LEU A 157 -8.82 5.35 -17.95
N SER A 158 -8.49 6.35 -18.77
CA SER A 158 -7.11 6.82 -18.87
C SER A 158 -6.75 7.65 -17.65
N MET A 159 -5.45 7.82 -17.35
CA MET A 159 -5.00 8.70 -16.29
C MET A 159 -5.51 10.13 -16.45
N ASP A 160 -5.51 10.67 -17.68
CA ASP A 160 -6.04 12.00 -17.97
C ASP A 160 -7.53 12.14 -17.65
N GLU A 161 -8.30 11.09 -17.93
CA GLU A 161 -9.73 11.09 -17.59
C GLU A 161 -9.94 10.99 -16.09
N MET A 162 -9.18 10.19 -15.37
CA MET A 162 -9.25 10.12 -13.91
C MET A 162 -8.92 11.47 -13.28
N ILE A 163 -7.84 12.13 -13.72
CA ILE A 163 -7.45 13.46 -13.24
C ILE A 163 -8.55 14.48 -13.50
N ARG A 164 -9.13 14.51 -14.72
CA ARG A 164 -10.23 15.41 -15.03
C ARG A 164 -11.43 15.24 -14.10
N ARG A 165 -11.68 14.03 -13.62
CA ARG A 165 -12.80 13.73 -12.71
C ARG A 165 -12.54 14.13 -11.27
N LEU A 166 -11.28 14.33 -10.85
CA LEU A 166 -10.96 14.79 -9.50
C LEU A 166 -11.65 16.14 -9.14
N ARG A 167 -11.98 16.96 -10.14
CA ARG A 167 -12.73 18.22 -9.94
C ARG A 167 -14.12 18.04 -9.34
N TYR A 168 -14.69 16.85 -9.42
CA TYR A 168 -16.00 16.52 -8.88
C TYR A 168 -15.92 15.83 -7.52
N VAL A 169 -14.73 15.42 -7.08
CA VAL A 169 -14.51 14.71 -5.83
C VAL A 169 -14.49 15.72 -4.69
N LYS A 170 -15.55 15.68 -3.86
CA LYS A 170 -15.62 16.52 -2.67
C LYS A 170 -14.59 16.05 -1.64
N PRO A 171 -13.83 16.97 -1.02
CA PRO A 171 -12.91 16.62 0.03
C PRO A 171 -13.64 16.07 1.26
N GLU A 172 -13.07 15.10 1.94
CA GLU A 172 -13.53 14.57 3.23
C GLU A 172 -12.82 15.27 4.39
N SER A 173 -11.65 15.82 4.16
CA SER A 173 -10.87 16.56 5.15
C SER A 173 -10.35 17.89 4.58
N SER A 174 -9.92 18.79 5.46
CA SER A 174 -9.27 20.02 5.01
C SER A 174 -7.91 19.69 4.38
N PHE A 175 -7.56 20.45 3.34
CA PHE A 175 -6.27 20.33 2.67
C PHE A 175 -5.09 20.32 3.66
N ARG A 176 -4.20 19.35 3.55
CA ARG A 176 -3.01 19.10 4.42
C ARG A 176 -3.31 18.75 5.88
N SER A 177 -4.58 18.51 6.26
CA SER A 177 -4.92 18.26 7.67
C SER A 177 -4.89 16.80 8.07
N HIS A 178 -5.17 15.89 7.14
CA HIS A 178 -5.26 14.45 7.37
C HIS A 178 -4.49 13.67 6.32
N TRP A 179 -4.09 12.47 6.69
CA TRP A 179 -3.53 11.51 5.79
C TRP A 179 -4.66 10.62 5.25
N ASP A 180 -4.91 10.71 3.96
CA ASP A 180 -5.94 9.95 3.25
C ASP A 180 -5.30 9.30 2.02
N TYR A 181 -5.10 7.98 2.06
CA TYR A 181 -4.35 7.25 1.03
C TYR A 181 -4.99 7.37 -0.36
N GLN A 182 -4.21 7.79 -1.36
CA GLN A 182 -4.70 8.15 -2.69
C GLN A 182 -3.80 7.61 -3.80
N ASN A 183 -4.24 6.57 -4.52
CA ASN A 183 -3.47 6.04 -5.64
C ASN A 183 -3.52 6.96 -6.88
N VAL A 184 -4.69 7.49 -7.23
CA VAL A 184 -4.86 8.38 -8.39
C VAL A 184 -4.04 9.66 -8.22
N VAL A 185 -4.13 10.31 -7.04
CA VAL A 185 -3.38 11.53 -6.74
C VAL A 185 -1.87 11.27 -6.76
N TYR A 186 -1.42 10.15 -6.18
CA TYR A 186 -0.01 9.77 -6.19
C TYR A 186 0.52 9.54 -7.61
N ALA A 187 -0.28 8.90 -8.47
CA ALA A 187 0.09 8.63 -9.86
C ALA A 187 0.29 9.90 -10.70
N ILE A 188 -0.25 11.05 -10.30
CA ILE A 188 0.04 12.36 -10.91
C ILE A 188 1.55 12.65 -10.84
N GLY A 189 2.26 12.18 -9.80
CA GLY A 189 3.72 12.27 -9.71
C GLY A 189 4.43 11.68 -10.93
N GLY A 190 3.90 10.61 -11.51
CA GLY A 190 4.42 10.04 -12.76
C GLY A 190 4.21 10.94 -13.98
N LEU A 191 3.07 11.62 -14.08
CA LEU A 191 2.85 12.62 -15.14
C LEU A 191 3.79 13.82 -15.00
N ILE A 192 4.12 14.21 -13.77
CA ILE A 192 5.13 15.25 -13.53
C ILE A 192 6.50 14.78 -14.03
N VAL A 193 6.88 13.51 -13.75
CA VAL A 193 8.10 12.94 -14.33
C VAL A 193 8.07 13.06 -15.86
N GLU A 194 6.99 12.70 -16.50
CA GLU A 194 6.84 12.77 -17.97
C GLU A 194 6.93 14.22 -18.48
N ARG A 195 6.20 15.13 -17.87
CA ARG A 195 6.13 16.54 -18.28
C ARG A 195 7.49 17.23 -18.15
N VAL A 196 8.18 17.01 -17.03
CA VAL A 196 9.45 17.70 -16.72
C VAL A 196 10.64 17.10 -17.45
N SER A 197 10.65 15.75 -17.61
CA SER A 197 11.76 15.07 -18.30
C SER A 197 11.60 14.95 -19.81
N GLY A 198 10.37 15.07 -20.33
CA GLY A 198 10.05 14.73 -21.71
C GLY A 198 10.05 13.24 -22.02
N MET A 199 10.09 12.38 -20.98
CA MET A 199 10.21 10.94 -21.12
C MET A 199 9.04 10.24 -20.35
N PRO A 200 8.35 9.24 -20.95
CA PRO A 200 7.34 8.47 -20.25
C PRO A 200 7.87 7.91 -18.92
N TRP A 201 7.06 7.93 -17.85
CA TRP A 201 7.45 7.50 -16.51
C TRP A 201 8.14 6.12 -16.51
N LYS A 202 7.59 5.15 -17.24
CA LYS A 202 8.17 3.82 -17.34
C LYS A 202 9.60 3.83 -17.90
N ARG A 203 9.85 4.62 -18.95
CA ARG A 203 11.18 4.75 -19.55
C ARG A 203 12.15 5.48 -18.62
N PHE A 204 11.62 6.45 -17.88
CA PHE A 204 12.45 7.19 -16.92
C PHE A 204 12.92 6.26 -15.81
N VAL A 205 12.01 5.47 -15.19
CA VAL A 205 12.40 4.54 -14.10
C VAL A 205 13.32 3.44 -14.62
N GLU A 206 13.08 2.89 -15.80
CA GLU A 206 13.97 1.91 -16.43
C GLU A 206 15.38 2.45 -16.62
N THR A 207 15.52 3.56 -17.35
CA THR A 207 16.83 4.03 -17.82
C THR A 207 17.58 4.90 -16.81
N ARG A 208 16.83 5.65 -15.95
CA ARG A 208 17.44 6.62 -15.04
C ARG A 208 17.57 6.08 -13.62
N LEU A 209 16.80 5.05 -13.28
CA LEU A 209 16.80 4.48 -11.94
C LEU A 209 17.23 3.00 -11.96
N TRP A 210 16.52 2.12 -12.68
CA TRP A 210 16.77 0.67 -12.60
C TRP A 210 18.07 0.23 -13.30
N ASP A 211 18.33 0.71 -14.51
CA ASP A 211 19.58 0.37 -15.22
C ASP A 211 20.83 0.70 -14.40
N PRO A 212 20.97 1.94 -13.82
CA PRO A 212 22.09 2.24 -12.96
C PRO A 212 22.21 1.36 -11.70
N ILE A 213 21.06 0.92 -11.14
CA ILE A 213 21.02 0.05 -9.95
C ILE A 213 21.28 -1.41 -10.33
N GLY A 214 21.07 -1.77 -11.61
CA GLY A 214 21.19 -3.15 -12.12
C GLY A 214 19.91 -3.97 -11.93
N MET A 215 18.73 -3.34 -11.84
CA MET A 215 17.43 -4.00 -11.72
C MET A 215 16.89 -4.35 -13.12
N HIS A 216 17.33 -5.48 -13.68
CA HIS A 216 17.00 -5.88 -15.06
C HIS A 216 15.86 -6.90 -15.15
N GLU A 217 15.36 -7.38 -14.03
CA GLU A 217 14.23 -8.33 -13.96
C GLU A 217 12.90 -7.62 -13.74
N SER A 218 12.94 -6.35 -13.34
CA SER A 218 11.75 -5.54 -13.03
C SER A 218 11.00 -5.12 -14.29
N ILE A 219 9.68 -5.15 -14.22
CA ILE A 219 8.76 -4.83 -15.33
C ILE A 219 7.83 -3.71 -14.86
N PRO A 220 7.75 -2.59 -15.60
CA PRO A 220 7.00 -1.42 -15.14
C PRO A 220 5.49 -1.53 -15.29
N LEU A 221 5.00 -2.30 -16.26
CA LEU A 221 3.59 -2.39 -16.63
C LEU A 221 3.09 -3.83 -16.68
N VAL A 222 1.86 -4.05 -16.25
CA VAL A 222 1.17 -5.35 -16.34
C VAL A 222 1.04 -5.81 -17.80
N ALA A 223 0.83 -4.88 -18.72
CA ALA A 223 0.74 -5.19 -20.15
C ALA A 223 2.03 -5.84 -20.72
N GLU A 224 3.17 -5.65 -20.08
CA GLU A 224 4.47 -6.20 -20.51
C GLU A 224 4.78 -7.58 -19.89
N LEU A 225 3.89 -8.12 -19.06
CA LEU A 225 4.04 -9.45 -18.47
C LEU A 225 3.79 -10.59 -19.47
N GLN A 226 3.06 -10.31 -20.54
CA GLN A 226 2.68 -11.35 -21.51
C GLN A 226 3.92 -12.02 -22.11
N GLY A 227 4.02 -13.35 -21.99
CA GLY A 227 5.16 -14.13 -22.49
C GLY A 227 6.41 -14.09 -21.60
N GLN A 228 6.39 -13.37 -20.51
CA GLN A 228 7.52 -13.36 -19.56
C GLN A 228 7.58 -14.68 -18.79
N PRO A 229 8.77 -15.29 -18.66
CA PRO A 229 8.95 -16.48 -17.84
C PRO A 229 9.00 -16.13 -16.34
N ASN A 230 8.79 -17.12 -15.50
CA ASN A 230 9.01 -17.02 -14.04
C ASN A 230 8.25 -15.86 -13.39
N VAL A 231 6.93 -15.78 -13.68
CA VAL A 231 5.99 -14.78 -13.12
C VAL A 231 5.01 -15.50 -12.23
N ALA A 232 4.90 -15.06 -10.98
CA ALA A 232 3.97 -15.61 -10.00
C ALA A 232 2.51 -15.35 -10.42
N VAL A 233 1.66 -16.31 -10.14
CA VAL A 233 0.21 -16.21 -10.38
C VAL A 233 -0.49 -15.77 -9.10
N PRO A 234 -1.41 -14.80 -9.14
CA PRO A 234 -2.12 -14.32 -7.97
C PRO A 234 -3.15 -15.35 -7.44
N HIS A 235 -3.30 -15.42 -6.11
CA HIS A 235 -4.26 -16.28 -5.43
C HIS A 235 -5.00 -15.51 -4.34
N ALA A 236 -6.22 -15.92 -4.05
CA ALA A 236 -7.02 -15.41 -2.93
C ALA A 236 -7.71 -16.53 -2.16
N LEU A 237 -8.03 -16.23 -0.91
CA LEU A 237 -8.80 -17.12 -0.06
C LEU A 237 -10.30 -16.88 -0.30
N VAL A 238 -10.93 -17.77 -1.06
CA VAL A 238 -12.35 -17.71 -1.41
C VAL A 238 -13.09 -18.89 -0.74
N ASN A 239 -14.07 -18.60 0.11
CA ASN A 239 -14.80 -19.62 0.86
C ASN A 239 -13.87 -20.64 1.55
N ASP A 240 -12.87 -20.13 2.26
CA ASP A 240 -11.82 -20.89 2.96
C ASP A 240 -10.95 -21.80 2.06
N THR A 241 -10.98 -21.58 0.76
CA THR A 241 -10.14 -22.30 -0.21
C THR A 241 -9.26 -21.32 -0.96
N VAL A 242 -7.95 -21.59 -1.02
CA VAL A 242 -7.01 -20.80 -1.83
C VAL A 242 -7.26 -21.12 -3.29
N ARG A 243 -7.50 -20.10 -4.10
CA ARG A 243 -7.79 -20.22 -5.54
C ARG A 243 -6.99 -19.18 -6.32
N ARG A 244 -6.64 -19.53 -7.55
CA ARG A 244 -6.13 -18.58 -8.53
C ARG A 244 -7.17 -17.50 -8.80
N VAL A 245 -6.68 -16.26 -8.96
CA VAL A 245 -7.49 -15.10 -9.36
C VAL A 245 -6.87 -14.41 -10.58
N PRO A 246 -7.63 -13.63 -11.35
CA PRO A 246 -7.09 -12.89 -12.49
C PRO A 246 -6.02 -11.88 -12.06
N VAL A 247 -5.05 -11.61 -12.94
CA VAL A 247 -4.14 -10.49 -12.78
C VAL A 247 -4.91 -9.19 -13.01
N ARG A 248 -4.94 -8.31 -12.00
CA ARG A 248 -5.51 -6.98 -12.15
C ARG A 248 -4.54 -6.07 -12.89
N THR A 249 -5.03 -5.36 -13.90
CA THR A 249 -4.25 -4.31 -14.54
C THR A 249 -4.24 -3.05 -13.67
N THR A 250 -3.05 -2.53 -13.43
CA THR A 250 -2.80 -1.29 -12.67
C THR A 250 -2.10 -0.24 -13.52
N ASP A 251 -2.02 -0.47 -14.83
CA ASP A 251 -1.25 0.36 -15.75
C ASP A 251 -1.77 1.79 -15.82
N ALA A 252 -3.07 2.00 -15.60
CA ALA A 252 -3.66 3.34 -15.55
C ALA A 252 -3.13 4.18 -14.37
N ILE A 253 -2.68 3.55 -13.29
CA ILE A 253 -2.07 4.18 -12.12
C ILE A 253 -0.62 3.70 -11.93
N ALA A 254 0.07 3.38 -13.01
CA ALA A 254 1.39 2.73 -12.99
C ALA A 254 2.37 3.33 -11.97
N PRO A 255 2.52 4.66 -11.87
CA PRO A 255 3.44 5.28 -10.92
C PRO A 255 3.12 5.00 -9.44
N ALA A 256 1.89 4.56 -9.14
CA ALA A 256 1.47 4.23 -7.79
C ALA A 256 1.56 2.73 -7.45
N GLY A 257 1.59 1.81 -8.46
CA GLY A 257 1.48 0.41 -8.08
C GLY A 257 1.60 -0.67 -9.16
N SER A 258 2.10 -0.41 -10.38
CA SER A 258 2.07 -1.42 -11.45
C SER A 258 3.31 -2.32 -11.54
N VAL A 259 4.40 -2.00 -10.87
CA VAL A 259 5.68 -2.70 -11.06
C VAL A 259 5.60 -4.15 -10.59
N TRP A 260 6.20 -5.01 -11.39
CA TRP A 260 6.50 -6.41 -11.07
C TRP A 260 8.01 -6.59 -10.91
N SER A 261 8.44 -7.26 -9.86
CA SER A 261 9.86 -7.43 -9.57
C SER A 261 10.13 -8.72 -8.82
N SER A 262 11.41 -9.08 -8.72
CA SER A 262 11.93 -10.21 -7.97
C SER A 262 12.61 -9.75 -6.68
N VAL A 263 12.80 -10.65 -5.71
CA VAL A 263 13.60 -10.32 -4.52
C VAL A 263 15.08 -10.11 -4.86
N SER A 264 15.56 -10.67 -5.97
CA SER A 264 16.90 -10.41 -6.51
C SER A 264 17.06 -8.92 -6.86
N ASP A 265 16.15 -8.36 -7.66
CA ASP A 265 16.19 -6.92 -8.01
C ASP A 265 15.87 -6.03 -6.83
N MET A 266 14.88 -6.40 -6.00
CA MET A 266 14.54 -5.62 -4.82
C MET A 266 15.65 -5.61 -3.76
N SER A 267 16.56 -6.58 -3.77
CA SER A 267 17.78 -6.54 -2.96
C SER A 267 18.72 -5.39 -3.36
N LYS A 268 18.83 -5.13 -4.66
CA LYS A 268 19.62 -4.02 -5.20
C LYS A 268 18.95 -2.68 -4.87
N TRP A 269 17.61 -2.62 -4.94
CA TRP A 269 16.83 -1.47 -4.49
C TRP A 269 17.06 -1.17 -3.00
N MET A 270 16.97 -2.19 -2.13
CA MET A 270 17.24 -2.02 -0.69
C MET A 270 18.66 -1.49 -0.44
N ARG A 271 19.67 -2.01 -1.12
CA ARG A 271 21.06 -1.53 -1.01
C ARG A 271 21.17 -0.07 -1.44
N PHE A 272 20.55 0.32 -2.55
CA PHE A 272 20.52 1.70 -3.02
C PHE A 272 19.90 2.66 -1.99
N ILE A 273 18.77 2.27 -1.37
CA ILE A 273 18.13 3.08 -0.32
C ILE A 273 18.99 3.12 0.94
N LEU A 274 19.54 2.01 1.40
CA LEU A 274 20.39 1.94 2.59
C LEU A 274 21.75 2.66 2.42
N ASP A 275 22.18 2.89 1.18
CA ASP A 275 23.36 3.68 0.86
C ASP A 275 23.04 5.12 0.43
N SER A 276 21.88 5.64 0.85
CA SER A 276 21.45 7.02 0.65
C SER A 276 21.48 7.48 -0.81
N GLY A 277 20.93 6.66 -1.70
CA GLY A 277 20.79 6.99 -3.12
C GLY A 277 22.07 6.83 -3.94
N ARG A 278 23.01 5.98 -3.48
CA ARG A 278 24.28 5.71 -4.14
C ARG A 278 24.35 4.27 -4.67
N VAL A 279 25.06 4.09 -5.79
CA VAL A 279 25.37 2.79 -6.39
C VAL A 279 26.88 2.74 -6.65
N GLY A 280 27.60 1.91 -5.91
CA GLY A 280 29.07 1.88 -5.94
C GLY A 280 29.65 3.26 -5.67
N ASN A 281 30.41 3.82 -6.61
CA ASN A 281 30.99 5.16 -6.49
C ASN A 281 30.10 6.29 -7.07
N ARG A 282 28.93 5.97 -7.62
CA ARG A 282 28.05 6.95 -8.26
C ARG A 282 26.90 7.34 -7.35
N GLN A 283 26.81 8.61 -7.02
CA GLN A 283 25.64 9.21 -6.35
C GLN A 283 24.56 9.48 -7.40
N LEU A 284 23.42 8.77 -7.33
CA LEU A 284 22.28 8.99 -8.23
C LEU A 284 21.34 10.07 -7.69
N ILE A 285 21.15 10.12 -6.37
CA ILE A 285 20.34 11.13 -5.69
C ILE A 285 21.23 11.76 -4.62
N LYS A 286 21.38 13.09 -4.63
CA LYS A 286 22.19 13.79 -3.62
C LYS A 286 21.72 13.46 -2.20
N PRO A 287 22.64 13.36 -1.22
CA PRO A 287 22.26 13.02 0.15
C PRO A 287 21.20 13.94 0.77
N SER A 288 21.23 15.25 0.45
CA SER A 288 20.21 16.21 0.91
C SER A 288 18.83 15.88 0.39
N THR A 289 18.70 15.66 -0.93
CA THR A 289 17.42 15.31 -1.57
C THR A 289 16.94 13.93 -1.15
N PHE A 290 17.88 12.98 -0.97
CA PHE A 290 17.56 11.66 -0.46
C PHE A 290 16.96 11.72 0.96
N ALA A 291 17.52 12.57 1.84
CA ALA A 291 17.00 12.73 3.19
C ALA A 291 15.55 13.22 3.19
N GLU A 292 15.15 14.07 2.25
CA GLU A 292 13.77 14.55 2.13
C GLU A 292 12.78 13.41 1.79
N LEU A 293 13.20 12.40 1.00
CA LEU A 293 12.36 11.25 0.68
C LEU A 293 11.86 10.50 1.92
N LEU A 294 12.62 10.56 3.01
CA LEU A 294 12.41 9.78 4.24
C LEU A 294 12.07 10.64 5.46
N THR A 295 11.95 11.96 5.25
CA THR A 295 11.52 12.88 6.30
C THR A 295 10.02 12.76 6.52
N PRO A 296 9.55 12.47 7.77
CA PRO A 296 8.12 12.43 8.07
C PRO A 296 7.41 13.74 7.74
N GLU A 297 6.34 13.68 6.97
CA GLU A 297 5.57 14.84 6.50
C GLU A 297 4.20 14.93 7.14
N ILE A 298 3.58 13.78 7.42
CA ILE A 298 2.27 13.71 8.04
C ILE A 298 2.14 12.44 8.88
N GLN A 299 1.39 12.52 9.96
CA GLN A 299 1.09 11.36 10.79
C GLN A 299 0.06 10.45 10.09
N ALA A 300 0.39 9.18 9.93
CA ALA A 300 -0.52 8.16 9.46
C ALA A 300 -1.24 7.48 10.63
N PRO A 301 -2.47 6.97 10.44
CA PRO A 301 -3.22 6.32 11.50
C PRO A 301 -2.59 4.96 11.87
N MET A 302 -2.47 4.67 13.17
CA MET A 302 -1.99 3.35 13.64
C MET A 302 -2.86 2.19 13.16
N ALA A 303 -4.14 2.46 12.87
CA ALA A 303 -5.08 1.45 12.37
C ALA A 303 -4.81 1.02 10.92
N GLU A 304 -3.90 1.69 10.21
CA GLU A 304 -3.52 1.33 8.83
C GLU A 304 -3.00 -0.10 8.74
N TYR A 305 -2.17 -0.50 9.71
CA TYR A 305 -1.67 -1.87 9.78
C TYR A 305 -1.94 -2.50 11.14
N PRO A 306 -2.79 -3.55 11.22
CA PRO A 306 -3.03 -4.27 12.47
C PRO A 306 -1.77 -4.79 13.15
N ALA A 307 -0.70 -5.07 12.39
CA ALA A 307 0.59 -5.48 12.94
C ALA A 307 1.19 -4.46 13.92
N LEU A 308 0.83 -3.17 13.81
CA LEU A 308 1.27 -2.11 14.73
C LEU A 308 0.70 -2.29 16.14
N GLU A 309 -0.45 -2.98 16.30
CA GLU A 309 -0.99 -3.34 17.61
C GLU A 309 -0.04 -4.24 18.41
N LEU A 310 0.81 -5.01 17.74
CA LEU A 310 1.80 -5.87 18.37
C LEU A 310 3.19 -5.24 18.45
N ALA A 311 3.52 -4.36 17.52
CA ALA A 311 4.81 -3.67 17.47
C ALA A 311 4.88 -2.48 18.42
N HIS A 312 3.73 -1.84 18.71
CA HIS A 312 3.58 -0.68 19.60
C HIS A 312 4.55 0.47 19.28
N PRO A 313 4.62 0.98 18.04
CA PRO A 313 5.49 2.10 17.74
C PRO A 313 5.02 3.37 18.48
N LEU A 314 5.95 4.25 18.82
CA LEU A 314 5.65 5.56 19.43
C LEU A 314 5.09 6.54 18.40
N PHE A 315 5.47 6.39 17.15
CA PHE A 315 4.96 7.18 16.03
C PHE A 315 4.84 6.33 14.78
N PHE A 316 3.92 6.72 13.91
CA PHE A 316 3.72 6.16 12.58
C PHE A 316 3.37 7.31 11.64
N SER A 317 4.22 7.61 10.70
CA SER A 317 4.14 8.76 9.82
C SER A 317 4.37 8.37 8.38
N TYR A 318 3.98 9.24 7.45
CA TYR A 318 4.24 9.06 6.03
C TYR A 318 5.18 10.16 5.52
N ALA A 319 6.11 9.77 4.67
CA ALA A 319 7.06 10.61 3.97
C ALA A 319 6.77 10.58 2.45
N LEU A 320 7.74 10.84 1.61
CA LEU A 320 7.54 10.82 0.15
C LEU A 320 7.54 9.38 -0.39
N GLY A 321 6.41 8.66 -0.19
CA GLY A 321 6.26 7.27 -0.63
C GLY A 321 6.81 6.23 0.35
N TRP A 322 6.98 6.59 1.61
CA TRP A 322 7.48 5.73 2.66
C TRP A 322 6.70 5.94 3.96
N PHE A 323 6.37 4.86 4.64
CA PHE A 323 6.04 4.93 6.05
C PHE A 323 7.31 4.98 6.88
N VAL A 324 7.28 5.81 7.92
CA VAL A 324 8.36 5.97 8.88
C VAL A 324 7.78 5.70 10.26
N GLN A 325 8.35 4.74 10.97
CA GLN A 325 7.94 4.38 12.32
C GLN A 325 9.16 4.14 13.21
N ASP A 326 8.96 4.09 14.49
CA ASP A 326 9.96 3.48 15.39
C ASP A 326 9.64 1.99 15.62
N TYR A 327 10.66 1.23 15.86
CA TYR A 327 10.58 -0.12 16.36
C TYR A 327 11.57 -0.28 17.50
N ASP A 328 11.05 -0.26 18.74
CA ASP A 328 11.83 -0.29 19.99
C ASP A 328 12.91 0.83 20.03
N GLY A 329 12.52 2.05 19.64
CA GLY A 329 13.37 3.24 19.59
C GLY A 329 14.33 3.32 18.39
N GLN A 330 14.25 2.38 17.44
CA GLN A 330 14.99 2.45 16.17
C GLN A 330 14.06 2.89 15.05
N THR A 331 14.56 3.79 14.20
CA THR A 331 13.80 4.23 13.02
C THR A 331 13.75 3.12 11.98
N VAL A 332 12.55 2.84 11.50
CA VAL A 332 12.27 1.89 10.43
C VAL A 332 11.57 2.63 9.29
N TRP A 333 12.07 2.44 8.08
CA TRP A 333 11.41 2.84 6.85
C TRP A 333 10.74 1.61 6.25
N MET A 334 9.48 1.72 5.89
CA MET A 334 8.77 0.60 5.31
C MET A 334 7.72 1.05 4.30
N HIS A 335 7.29 0.15 3.47
CA HIS A 335 6.05 0.24 2.70
C HIS A 335 5.53 -1.15 2.37
N THR A 336 4.21 -1.29 2.33
CA THR A 336 3.58 -2.50 1.81
C THR A 336 3.14 -2.29 0.36
N GLY A 337 2.90 -3.38 -0.33
CA GLY A 337 2.22 -3.40 -1.61
C GLY A 337 1.15 -4.49 -1.60
N SER A 338 -0.01 -4.20 -2.15
CA SER A 338 -1.08 -5.18 -2.32
C SER A 338 -1.76 -4.91 -3.66
N ILE A 339 -1.86 -5.94 -4.46
CA ILE A 339 -2.70 -6.01 -5.66
C ILE A 339 -3.40 -7.36 -5.58
N ASP A 340 -4.58 -7.49 -6.11
CA ASP A 340 -5.39 -8.71 -6.02
C ASP A 340 -4.55 -9.99 -6.11
N GLY A 341 -4.54 -10.74 -5.02
CA GLY A 341 -3.80 -12.00 -4.94
C GLY A 341 -2.29 -11.89 -4.77
N MET A 342 -1.73 -10.70 -4.58
CA MET A 342 -0.29 -10.46 -4.40
C MET A 342 -0.03 -9.49 -3.25
N CYS A 343 0.99 -9.81 -2.46
CA CYS A 343 1.45 -8.96 -1.37
C CYS A 343 2.96 -8.75 -1.43
N ALA A 344 3.39 -7.54 -1.09
CA ALA A 344 4.79 -7.17 -0.96
C ALA A 344 5.01 -6.36 0.32
N LEU A 345 6.23 -6.41 0.85
CA LEU A 345 6.67 -5.53 1.91
C LEU A 345 8.17 -5.28 1.78
N ILE A 346 8.55 -4.02 1.91
CA ILE A 346 9.92 -3.59 2.15
C ILE A 346 10.03 -3.05 3.58
N GLY A 347 11.05 -3.48 4.32
CA GLY A 347 11.37 -2.95 5.65
C GLY A 347 12.87 -2.69 5.78
N LEU A 348 13.25 -1.49 6.23
CA LEU A 348 14.63 -1.05 6.32
C LEU A 348 14.92 -0.46 7.70
N GLU A 349 16.02 -0.88 8.32
CA GLU A 349 16.59 -0.25 9.50
C GLU A 349 17.94 0.36 9.14
N PRO A 350 18.01 1.69 8.93
CA PRO A 350 19.16 2.34 8.31
C PRO A 350 20.43 2.34 9.16
N ARG A 351 20.31 2.43 10.51
CA ARG A 351 21.47 2.46 11.41
C ARG A 351 22.23 1.14 11.42
N LYS A 352 21.50 0.04 11.22
CA LYS A 352 22.09 -1.29 11.09
C LYS A 352 22.42 -1.68 9.66
N LYS A 353 22.11 -0.81 8.69
CA LYS A 353 22.18 -1.12 7.26
C LYS A 353 21.51 -2.47 6.95
N LEU A 354 20.33 -2.66 7.49
CA LEU A 354 19.54 -3.89 7.41
C LEU A 354 18.29 -3.65 6.58
N GLY A 355 18.03 -4.53 5.62
CA GLY A 355 16.82 -4.50 4.81
C GLY A 355 16.22 -5.89 4.65
N VAL A 356 14.91 -5.96 4.57
CA VAL A 356 14.15 -7.17 4.24
C VAL A 356 13.12 -6.85 3.19
N TYR A 357 12.98 -7.73 2.22
CA TYR A 357 11.93 -7.68 1.21
C TYR A 357 11.18 -9.01 1.19
N VAL A 358 9.87 -8.95 1.20
CA VAL A 358 8.97 -10.11 1.18
C VAL A 358 8.00 -9.97 0.02
N LEU A 359 7.83 -11.03 -0.76
CA LEU A 359 6.88 -11.16 -1.86
C LEU A 359 6.02 -12.40 -1.64
N GLU A 360 4.72 -12.30 -1.83
CA GLU A 360 3.74 -13.37 -1.61
C GLU A 360 2.68 -13.37 -2.70
N ASN A 361 2.26 -14.54 -3.18
CA ASN A 361 1.19 -14.68 -4.16
C ASN A 361 -0.14 -15.11 -3.52
N LEU A 362 -0.45 -14.54 -2.38
CA LEU A 362 -1.74 -14.70 -1.70
C LEU A 362 -2.27 -13.35 -1.24
N ASP A 363 -3.52 -13.08 -1.56
CA ASP A 363 -4.20 -11.84 -1.19
C ASP A 363 -4.23 -11.62 0.33
N HIS A 364 -3.89 -10.40 0.76
CA HIS A 364 -3.87 -10.01 2.18
C HIS A 364 -3.17 -11.01 3.12
N ALA A 365 -2.10 -11.67 2.63
CA ALA A 365 -1.25 -12.51 3.48
C ALA A 365 -0.34 -11.61 4.33
N GLU A 366 -0.77 -11.32 5.56
CA GLU A 366 -0.04 -10.41 6.46
C GLU A 366 1.19 -11.06 7.11
N LEU A 367 1.58 -12.25 6.64
CA LEU A 367 2.83 -12.90 6.99
C LEU A 367 4.04 -12.01 6.66
N ARG A 368 3.94 -11.18 5.62
CA ARG A 368 4.96 -10.17 5.27
C ARG A 368 5.43 -9.32 6.46
N HIS A 369 4.52 -8.84 7.31
CA HIS A 369 4.87 -8.08 8.51
C HIS A 369 5.57 -8.93 9.57
N ALA A 370 5.09 -10.18 9.77
CA ALA A 370 5.73 -11.11 10.69
C ALA A 370 7.19 -11.36 10.32
N LEU A 371 7.48 -11.51 9.04
CA LEU A 371 8.84 -11.76 8.55
C LEU A 371 9.72 -10.53 8.69
N MET A 372 9.20 -9.32 8.45
CA MET A 372 9.93 -8.08 8.67
C MET A 372 10.39 -7.96 10.13
N TYR A 373 9.48 -8.04 11.08
CA TYR A 373 9.82 -7.93 12.50
C TYR A 373 10.71 -9.09 12.97
N LYS A 374 10.49 -10.31 12.44
CA LYS A 374 11.34 -11.46 12.74
C LYS A 374 12.79 -11.24 12.30
N VAL A 375 13.01 -10.64 11.13
CA VAL A 375 14.35 -10.27 10.67
C VAL A 375 14.95 -9.22 11.60
N PHE A 376 14.22 -8.16 11.92
CA PHE A 376 14.71 -7.12 12.81
C PHE A 376 15.10 -7.65 14.19
N ASP A 377 14.28 -8.51 14.79
CA ASP A 377 14.61 -9.17 16.06
C ASP A 377 15.86 -10.05 15.93
N SER A 378 15.97 -10.81 14.86
CA SER A 378 17.12 -11.71 14.62
C SER A 378 18.45 -10.97 14.49
N TYR A 379 18.42 -9.74 13.99
CA TYR A 379 19.56 -8.85 13.88
C TYR A 379 19.69 -7.90 15.08
N GLY A 380 18.87 -8.11 16.14
CA GLY A 380 18.92 -7.34 17.39
C GLY A 380 18.59 -5.86 17.19
N VAL A 381 17.63 -5.56 16.37
CA VAL A 381 17.02 -4.21 16.29
C VAL A 381 16.36 -3.92 17.65
N THR A 382 15.72 -4.93 18.25
CA THR A 382 15.24 -4.86 19.63
C THR A 382 16.22 -5.53 20.59
N GLY A 383 16.31 -5.01 21.82
CA GLY A 383 17.03 -5.66 22.90
C GLY A 383 16.24 -6.77 23.62
N LYS A 384 15.03 -7.06 23.18
CA LYS A 384 14.09 -7.96 23.86
C LYS A 384 14.44 -9.44 23.65
N THR A 385 14.47 -10.19 24.74
CA THR A 385 14.61 -11.65 24.77
C THR A 385 13.59 -12.24 25.75
N PRO A 386 12.90 -13.33 25.43
CA PRO A 386 12.98 -14.13 24.18
C PRO A 386 12.37 -13.42 22.97
N PRO A 387 12.83 -13.76 21.75
CA PRO A 387 12.22 -13.23 20.54
C PRO A 387 10.77 -13.73 20.39
N ARG A 388 9.89 -12.84 19.98
CA ARG A 388 8.47 -13.14 19.70
C ARG A 388 8.32 -14.09 18.51
N ASP A 389 7.31 -14.97 18.53
CA ASP A 389 6.85 -15.68 17.34
C ASP A 389 5.84 -14.83 16.59
N TRP A 390 6.37 -13.89 15.80
CA TRP A 390 5.57 -12.93 15.04
C TRP A 390 4.55 -13.58 14.11
N SER A 391 4.89 -14.73 13.51
CA SER A 391 3.97 -15.46 12.62
C SER A 391 2.75 -16.00 13.37
N ALA A 392 2.99 -16.61 14.54
CA ALA A 392 1.91 -17.15 15.37
C ALA A 392 1.03 -16.03 15.95
N ASP A 393 1.65 -14.98 16.48
CA ASP A 393 0.93 -13.87 17.14
C ASP A 393 0.08 -13.07 16.15
N LEU A 394 0.62 -12.71 14.97
CA LEU A 394 -0.15 -12.04 13.93
C LEU A 394 -1.27 -12.91 13.39
N LYS A 395 -1.01 -14.20 13.19
CA LYS A 395 -2.07 -15.13 12.76
C LYS A 395 -3.22 -15.20 13.76
N ALA A 396 -2.92 -15.21 15.05
CA ALA A 396 -3.92 -15.17 16.13
C ALA A 396 -4.71 -13.85 16.11
N LEU A 397 -4.02 -12.70 15.97
CA LEU A 397 -4.64 -11.37 15.85
C LEU A 397 -5.63 -11.33 14.68
N PHE A 398 -5.20 -11.74 13.48
CA PHE A 398 -6.08 -11.74 12.31
C PHE A 398 -7.24 -12.75 12.41
N ALA A 399 -7.04 -13.86 13.10
CA ALA A 399 -8.13 -14.82 13.39
C ALA A 399 -9.19 -14.19 14.31
N SER A 400 -8.77 -13.50 15.38
CA SER A 400 -9.67 -12.75 16.28
C SER A 400 -10.45 -11.68 15.55
N MET A 401 -9.77 -10.81 14.76
CA MET A 401 -10.42 -9.75 13.97
C MET A 401 -11.48 -10.32 13.00
N ARG A 402 -11.19 -11.48 12.40
CA ARG A 402 -12.12 -12.17 11.51
C ARG A 402 -13.34 -12.69 12.26
N GLN A 403 -13.13 -13.30 13.42
CA GLN A 403 -14.22 -13.79 14.27
C GLN A 403 -15.11 -12.65 14.75
N ASP A 404 -14.54 -11.52 15.17
CA ASP A 404 -15.31 -10.34 15.58
C ASP A 404 -16.15 -9.76 14.44
N ARG A 405 -15.59 -9.72 13.21
CA ARG A 405 -16.33 -9.28 12.01
C ARG A 405 -17.52 -10.21 11.72
N VAL A 406 -17.30 -11.52 11.78
CA VAL A 406 -18.36 -12.53 11.58
C VAL A 406 -19.42 -12.39 12.66
N SER A 407 -19.03 -12.24 13.93
CA SER A 407 -19.96 -12.10 15.06
C SER A 407 -20.82 -10.84 14.95
N ARG A 408 -20.21 -9.69 14.60
CA ARG A 408 -20.93 -8.41 14.36
C ARG A 408 -21.91 -8.56 13.18
N ARG A 409 -21.47 -9.17 12.07
CA ARG A 409 -22.33 -9.41 10.90
C ARG A 409 -23.50 -10.33 11.27
N SER A 410 -23.25 -11.41 12.01
CA SER A 410 -24.30 -12.34 12.45
C SER A 410 -25.29 -11.68 13.41
N ALA A 411 -24.82 -10.88 14.36
CA ALA A 411 -25.69 -10.12 15.26
C ALA A 411 -26.58 -9.12 14.49
N THR A 412 -26.01 -8.42 13.50
CA THR A 412 -26.76 -7.48 12.64
C THR A 412 -27.80 -8.23 11.79
N VAL A 413 -27.48 -9.39 11.26
CA VAL A 413 -28.42 -10.23 10.47
C VAL A 413 -29.48 -10.88 11.35
N ALA A 414 -29.12 -11.37 12.53
CA ALA A 414 -30.08 -12.01 13.45
C ALA A 414 -31.07 -11.04 14.07
N SER A 415 -30.70 -9.76 14.23
CA SER A 415 -31.60 -8.71 14.74
C SER A 415 -32.51 -8.12 13.67
N ALA A 416 -32.22 -8.32 12.40
CA ALA A 416 -33.00 -7.79 11.28
C ALA A 416 -33.95 -8.86 10.74
N GLN A 417 -35.22 -8.81 11.15
CA GLN A 417 -36.28 -9.42 10.35
C GLN A 417 -36.19 -8.83 8.94
N PRO A 418 -36.29 -9.65 7.86
CA PRO A 418 -36.27 -9.11 6.53
C PRO A 418 -37.43 -8.14 6.35
N VAL A 419 -37.13 -6.84 6.36
CA VAL A 419 -38.14 -5.82 6.06
C VAL A 419 -38.35 -5.86 4.54
N PRO A 420 -39.57 -5.97 4.04
CA PRO A 420 -39.87 -5.94 2.61
C PRO A 420 -39.32 -4.66 1.97
N ALA A 421 -39.05 -4.71 0.68
CA ALA A 421 -38.75 -3.52 -0.12
C ALA A 421 -39.88 -2.51 0.03
N SER A 422 -39.51 -1.23 0.15
CA SER A 422 -40.49 -0.14 0.42
C SER A 422 -41.40 0.14 -0.76
N MET A 423 -41.04 -0.34 -1.96
CA MET A 423 -41.77 -0.10 -3.19
C MET A 423 -41.69 -1.31 -4.14
N PRO A 424 -42.56 -1.38 -5.17
CA PRO A 424 -42.47 -2.40 -6.23
C PRO A 424 -41.12 -2.36 -6.95
N LEU A 425 -40.65 -3.54 -7.43
CA LEU A 425 -39.31 -3.68 -8.02
C LEU A 425 -39.05 -2.81 -9.23
N ASP A 426 -40.08 -2.54 -10.05
CA ASP A 426 -39.98 -1.67 -11.22
C ASP A 426 -39.60 -0.23 -10.86
N ARG A 427 -39.92 0.23 -9.65
CA ARG A 427 -39.59 1.57 -9.18
C ARG A 427 -38.09 1.78 -8.93
N TYR A 428 -37.34 0.70 -8.69
CA TYR A 428 -35.86 0.76 -8.53
C TYR A 428 -35.13 0.83 -9.88
N ALA A 429 -35.78 0.43 -10.97
CA ALA A 429 -35.22 0.52 -12.31
C ALA A 429 -34.97 1.97 -12.71
N GLY A 430 -33.84 2.22 -13.36
CA GLY A 430 -33.44 3.55 -13.80
C GLY A 430 -31.95 3.67 -14.04
N THR A 431 -31.52 4.87 -14.44
CA THR A 431 -30.14 5.25 -14.62
C THR A 431 -29.73 6.19 -13.49
N TYR A 432 -28.65 5.85 -12.81
CA TYR A 432 -28.11 6.58 -11.69
C TYR A 432 -26.71 7.03 -12.04
N THR A 433 -26.41 8.33 -11.88
CA THR A 433 -25.15 8.93 -12.32
C THR A 433 -24.42 9.66 -11.21
N ASP A 434 -23.11 9.59 -11.25
CA ASP A 434 -22.18 10.42 -10.51
C ASP A 434 -21.13 10.99 -11.46
N SER A 435 -20.78 12.27 -11.28
CA SER A 435 -19.85 12.96 -12.18
C SER A 435 -18.43 12.42 -12.11
N THR A 436 -18.02 11.88 -10.95
CA THR A 436 -16.71 11.26 -10.74
C THR A 436 -16.70 9.83 -11.27
N TYR A 437 -17.66 9.01 -10.78
CA TYR A 437 -17.61 7.55 -10.93
C TYR A 437 -18.41 7.02 -12.11
N GLY A 438 -19.29 7.85 -12.74
CA GLY A 438 -20.02 7.46 -13.96
C GLY A 438 -21.42 6.94 -13.64
N THR A 439 -21.81 5.80 -14.22
CA THR A 439 -23.23 5.42 -14.32
C THR A 439 -23.50 4.00 -13.85
N ILE A 440 -24.53 3.84 -13.03
CA ILE A 440 -25.18 2.58 -12.69
C ILE A 440 -26.53 2.52 -13.42
N THR A 441 -26.78 1.46 -14.15
CA THR A 441 -28.08 1.18 -14.77
C THR A 441 -28.71 -0.01 -14.07
N VAL A 442 -29.94 0.16 -13.61
CA VAL A 442 -30.74 -0.90 -13.00
C VAL A 442 -31.93 -1.18 -13.89
N THR A 443 -32.14 -2.42 -14.23
CA THR A 443 -33.25 -2.89 -15.06
C THR A 443 -34.17 -3.83 -14.27
N SER A 444 -35.48 -3.75 -14.55
CA SER A 444 -36.47 -4.66 -14.01
C SER A 444 -37.07 -5.48 -15.13
N ALA A 445 -36.99 -6.81 -15.04
CA ALA A 445 -37.54 -7.73 -16.00
C ALA A 445 -37.98 -9.02 -15.29
N ASN A 446 -39.15 -9.55 -15.70
CA ASN A 446 -39.68 -10.83 -15.20
C ASN A 446 -39.75 -10.94 -13.67
N GLY A 447 -40.01 -9.82 -12.98
CA GLY A 447 -40.08 -9.77 -11.51
C GLY A 447 -38.70 -9.80 -10.80
N SER A 448 -37.59 -9.61 -11.52
CA SER A 448 -36.23 -9.50 -10.99
C SER A 448 -35.61 -8.14 -11.33
N LEU A 449 -34.64 -7.72 -10.52
CA LEU A 449 -33.76 -6.60 -10.82
C LEU A 449 -32.39 -7.10 -11.26
N SER A 450 -31.77 -6.38 -12.20
CA SER A 450 -30.35 -6.55 -12.54
C SER A 450 -29.67 -5.20 -12.65
N ALA A 451 -28.34 -5.17 -12.42
CA ALA A 451 -27.59 -3.94 -12.44
C ALA A 451 -26.31 -4.06 -13.27
N ARG A 452 -25.91 -2.90 -13.85
CA ARG A 452 -24.61 -2.69 -14.51
C ARG A 452 -23.98 -1.42 -13.94
N TYR A 453 -22.66 -1.46 -13.76
CA TYR A 453 -21.87 -0.26 -13.51
C TYR A 453 -20.92 -0.01 -14.68
N GLY A 454 -21.19 1.01 -15.47
CA GLY A 454 -20.49 1.22 -16.75
C GLY A 454 -20.56 -0.04 -17.62
N ASN A 455 -19.42 -0.63 -17.93
CA ASN A 455 -19.30 -1.88 -18.69
C ASN A 455 -19.29 -3.15 -17.82
N TRP A 456 -19.27 -3.01 -16.50
CA TRP A 456 -19.30 -4.16 -15.58
C TRP A 456 -20.73 -4.65 -15.34
N ASP A 457 -21.01 -5.90 -15.68
CA ASP A 457 -22.27 -6.58 -15.39
C ASP A 457 -22.26 -7.07 -13.94
N ILE A 458 -22.91 -6.32 -13.04
CA ILE A 458 -23.11 -6.71 -11.63
C ILE A 458 -24.02 -7.95 -11.53
N GLY A 459 -24.92 -8.14 -12.50
CA GLY A 459 -25.83 -9.28 -12.57
C GLY A 459 -27.16 -9.08 -11.87
N GLU A 460 -27.87 -10.19 -11.61
CA GLU A 460 -29.15 -10.20 -10.94
C GLU A 460 -29.03 -9.80 -9.48
N LEU A 461 -29.98 -8.99 -8.99
CA LEU A 461 -30.06 -8.48 -7.65
C LEU A 461 -31.10 -9.24 -6.83
N THR A 462 -30.69 -9.81 -5.71
CA THR A 462 -31.60 -10.41 -4.71
C THR A 462 -31.87 -9.42 -3.60
N HIS A 463 -33.15 -9.34 -3.18
CA HIS A 463 -33.53 -8.48 -2.07
C HIS A 463 -32.89 -8.96 -0.76
N ALA A 464 -32.31 -8.04 -0.01
CA ALA A 464 -31.67 -8.32 1.28
C ALA A 464 -32.54 -7.88 2.46
N THR A 465 -32.86 -6.60 2.53
CA THR A 465 -33.74 -5.99 3.54
C THR A 465 -34.07 -4.55 3.13
N PHE A 466 -35.27 -4.07 3.38
CA PHE A 466 -35.70 -2.73 3.03
C PHE A 466 -35.33 -2.41 1.56
N ASP A 467 -34.72 -1.27 1.26
CA ASP A 467 -34.29 -0.90 -0.08
C ASP A 467 -32.87 -1.31 -0.42
N ARG A 468 -32.38 -2.38 0.18
CA ARG A 468 -31.06 -2.93 0.01
C ARG A 468 -31.10 -4.26 -0.76
N PHE A 469 -30.35 -4.29 -1.84
CA PHE A 469 -30.23 -5.45 -2.72
C PHE A 469 -28.77 -5.88 -2.83
N ARG A 470 -28.57 -7.16 -3.12
CA ARG A 470 -27.24 -7.75 -3.28
C ARG A 470 -27.19 -8.62 -4.54
N SER A 471 -26.03 -8.61 -5.16
CA SER A 471 -25.70 -9.55 -6.21
C SER A 471 -24.58 -10.47 -5.76
N VAL A 472 -24.63 -11.74 -6.13
CA VAL A 472 -23.47 -12.62 -6.00
C VAL A 472 -22.59 -12.34 -7.20
N ALA A 473 -21.47 -11.68 -6.98
CA ALA A 473 -20.52 -11.40 -8.03
C ALA A 473 -20.05 -12.70 -8.70
N ARG A 474 -20.01 -12.72 -10.01
CA ARG A 474 -19.40 -13.83 -10.75
C ARG A 474 -17.90 -13.82 -10.61
N ASP A 475 -17.33 -12.65 -10.31
CA ASP A 475 -15.93 -12.49 -9.92
C ASP A 475 -15.78 -12.61 -8.39
N THR A 476 -15.09 -13.65 -7.96
CA THR A 476 -14.98 -14.06 -6.55
C THR A 476 -14.11 -13.15 -5.70
N LEU A 477 -13.37 -12.19 -6.31
CA LEU A 477 -12.51 -11.26 -5.58
C LEU A 477 -13.28 -10.11 -4.94
N GLU A 478 -14.26 -9.58 -5.64
CA GLU A 478 -14.98 -8.39 -5.19
C GLU A 478 -16.10 -8.73 -4.19
N GLY A 479 -16.32 -10.02 -3.94
CA GLY A 479 -17.30 -10.51 -3.01
C GLY A 479 -18.74 -10.14 -3.43
N GLU A 480 -19.60 -9.97 -2.44
CA GLU A 480 -21.00 -9.64 -2.64
C GLU A 480 -21.17 -8.14 -2.89
N SER A 481 -21.62 -7.77 -4.08
CA SER A 481 -21.97 -6.39 -4.42
C SER A 481 -23.29 -5.99 -3.77
N VAL A 482 -23.29 -4.87 -3.05
CA VAL A 482 -24.48 -4.37 -2.36
C VAL A 482 -24.88 -3.02 -2.92
N LEU A 483 -26.13 -2.91 -3.38
CA LEU A 483 -26.75 -1.67 -3.80
C LEU A 483 -27.78 -1.26 -2.75
N THR A 484 -27.67 -0.05 -2.21
CA THR A 484 -28.66 0.53 -1.29
C THR A 484 -29.37 1.68 -1.97
N PHE A 485 -30.66 1.52 -2.24
CA PHE A 485 -31.45 2.57 -2.86
C PHE A 485 -31.94 3.55 -1.81
N VAL A 486 -31.92 4.81 -2.16
CA VAL A 486 -32.36 5.91 -1.27
C VAL A 486 -33.64 6.50 -1.82
N PRO A 487 -34.80 6.24 -1.17
CA PRO A 487 -36.09 6.83 -1.57
C PRO A 487 -36.13 8.32 -1.23
N ASP A 488 -36.96 9.06 -1.98
CA ASP A 488 -37.39 10.41 -1.61
C ASP A 488 -38.70 10.38 -0.80
N GLY A 489 -39.20 11.57 -0.44
CA GLY A 489 -40.44 11.70 0.31
C GLY A 489 -41.72 11.34 -0.49
N ASP A 490 -41.61 11.24 -1.81
CA ASP A 490 -42.76 10.99 -2.71
C ASP A 490 -42.80 9.53 -3.20
N GLY A 491 -41.96 8.67 -2.63
CA GLY A 491 -41.92 7.23 -2.97
C GLY A 491 -41.21 6.93 -4.31
N HIS A 492 -40.25 7.77 -4.72
CA HIS A 492 -39.36 7.51 -5.82
C HIS A 492 -37.94 7.29 -5.31
N VAL A 493 -37.15 6.51 -6.02
CA VAL A 493 -35.72 6.38 -5.73
C VAL A 493 -34.98 7.59 -6.25
N ARG A 494 -34.33 8.34 -5.37
CA ARG A 494 -33.52 9.50 -5.75
C ARG A 494 -32.06 9.17 -6.02
N ALA A 495 -31.52 8.11 -5.42
CA ALA A 495 -30.12 7.71 -5.57
C ALA A 495 -29.91 6.22 -5.28
N VAL A 496 -28.79 5.69 -5.71
CA VAL A 496 -28.26 4.39 -5.31
C VAL A 496 -26.87 4.56 -4.72
N GLN A 497 -26.62 3.90 -3.58
CA GLN A 497 -25.31 3.82 -2.97
C GLN A 497 -24.62 2.49 -3.38
N PHE A 498 -23.38 2.60 -3.84
CA PHE A 498 -22.57 1.48 -4.29
C PHE A 498 -21.09 1.77 -4.03
N PHE A 499 -20.35 0.84 -3.42
CA PHE A 499 -18.97 1.04 -2.95
C PHE A 499 -18.75 2.35 -2.17
N GLY A 500 -19.68 2.69 -1.27
CA GLY A 500 -19.62 3.91 -0.47
C GLY A 500 -19.96 5.20 -1.23
N GLN A 501 -20.12 5.14 -2.55
CA GLN A 501 -20.43 6.29 -3.40
C GLN A 501 -21.92 6.40 -3.70
N SER A 502 -22.41 7.63 -3.91
CA SER A 502 -23.82 7.91 -4.15
C SER A 502 -24.07 8.39 -5.58
N PHE A 503 -24.84 7.61 -6.33
CA PHE A 503 -25.22 7.90 -7.71
C PHE A 503 -26.65 8.45 -7.75
N SER A 504 -26.82 9.67 -8.19
CA SER A 504 -28.15 10.32 -8.27
C SER A 504 -28.95 9.81 -9.47
N ARG A 505 -30.25 9.64 -9.28
CA ARG A 505 -31.15 9.27 -10.39
C ARG A 505 -31.17 10.38 -11.43
N GLY A 506 -30.84 10.03 -12.67
CA GLY A 506 -30.99 10.96 -13.80
C GLY A 506 -32.44 11.39 -13.93
N SER A 507 -32.70 12.69 -14.14
CA SER A 507 -34.02 13.12 -14.59
C SER A 507 -34.36 12.35 -15.86
N ALA A 508 -35.55 11.73 -15.90
CA ALA A 508 -36.03 11.11 -17.13
C ALA A 508 -35.96 12.17 -18.24
N SER A 509 -35.08 11.96 -19.20
CA SER A 509 -35.13 12.74 -20.43
C SER A 509 -36.49 12.47 -21.03
N THR A 510 -37.40 13.42 -20.92
CA THR A 510 -38.59 13.46 -21.79
C THR A 510 -38.05 13.59 -23.18
N ALA A 511 -37.85 12.42 -23.83
CA ALA A 511 -37.69 12.40 -25.28
C ALA A 511 -38.98 13.00 -25.89
N GLN A 512 -38.87 14.22 -26.39
CA GLN A 512 -39.76 14.76 -27.38
C GLN A 512 -39.26 14.42 -28.78
#